data_0535f0d1a782ad40be5a0b7cf2f9af8e
#
_entry.id   0535f0d1a782ad40be5a0b7cf2f9af8e
#
_cell.length_a   1.000
_cell.length_b   1.000
_cell.length_c   1.000
_cell.angle_alpha   90.00
_cell.angle_beta   90.00
_cell.angle_gamma   90.00
#
_symmetry.space_group_name_H-M   'P 1'
#
loop_
_entity.id
_entity.type
_entity.pdbx_description
1 polymer ?
#
loop_
_entity_poly.entity_id
_entity_poly.type
_entity_poly.pdbx_seq_one_letter_code
_entity_poly.pdbx_strand_id
1 'polypeptide(L)'
;MTHPDIYPQISDDESPLPDYWQASEGHTYCLVTDGDEVLGLWAFIKKNAVVWEIHTCILPKARGRKAYEALKLLPAWAWANLKGARRIVTEVPDYNRPALVFALKAGMDKYGVNPKSYLKDGELHDVILLGISRGEQCH
;
A
#
# COMPACT_ATOMS: atom_id res chain seq x y z
N MET A 1 -8.11 -1.05 8.76
CA MET A 1 -6.65 -1.12 8.99
C MET A 1 -6.27 -1.76 10.32
N THR A 2 -7.18 -1.85 11.27
CA THR A 2 -6.95 -2.50 12.57
C THR A 2 -7.35 -3.98 12.61
N HIS A 3 -7.71 -4.57 11.45
CA HIS A 3 -8.07 -5.98 11.35
C HIS A 3 -6.93 -6.87 11.89
N PRO A 4 -7.24 -7.91 12.71
CA PRO A 4 -6.20 -8.73 13.36
C PRO A 4 -5.22 -9.41 12.40
N ASP A 5 -5.63 -9.69 11.17
CA ASP A 5 -4.78 -10.34 10.17
C ASP A 5 -3.97 -9.34 9.34
N ILE A 6 -4.27 -8.05 9.42
CA ILE A 6 -3.61 -6.99 8.63
C ILE A 6 -2.67 -6.16 9.48
N TYR A 7 -3.12 -5.71 10.66
CA TYR A 7 -2.37 -4.77 11.48
C TYR A 7 -0.93 -5.21 11.79
N PRO A 8 -0.66 -6.48 12.13
CA PRO A 8 0.72 -6.92 12.38
C PRO A 8 1.65 -6.79 11.17
N GLN A 9 1.09 -6.75 9.96
CA GLN A 9 1.86 -6.64 8.71
C GLN A 9 2.22 -5.20 8.36
N ILE A 10 1.45 -4.22 8.87
CA ILE A 10 1.59 -2.81 8.54
C ILE A 10 2.03 -1.94 9.73
N SER A 11 2.28 -2.56 10.88
CA SER A 11 2.69 -1.87 12.10
C SER A 11 4.13 -2.17 12.47
N ASP A 12 4.80 -1.21 13.08
CA ASP A 12 6.10 -1.39 13.71
C ASP A 12 5.98 -1.27 15.24
N ASP A 13 7.13 -1.28 15.94
CA ASP A 13 7.16 -1.27 17.40
C ASP A 13 6.61 0.04 18.01
N GLU A 14 6.58 1.13 17.24
CA GLU A 14 6.06 2.44 17.68
C GLU A 14 4.65 2.71 17.20
N SER A 15 4.04 1.78 16.43
CA SER A 15 2.68 1.97 15.92
C SER A 15 1.64 1.94 17.03
N PRO A 16 0.57 2.76 16.93
CA PRO A 16 -0.51 2.74 17.92
C PRO A 16 -1.18 1.37 18.01
N LEU A 17 -1.78 1.08 19.15
CA LEU A 17 -2.59 -0.12 19.31
C LEU A 17 -3.76 -0.10 18.30
N PRO A 18 -4.22 -1.28 17.81
CA PRO A 18 -5.26 -1.35 16.79
C PRO A 18 -6.54 -0.58 17.13
N ASP A 19 -6.92 -0.50 18.40
CA ASP A 19 -8.13 0.16 18.86
C ASP A 19 -8.09 1.70 18.71
N TYR A 20 -6.91 2.27 18.48
CA TYR A 20 -6.73 3.71 18.38
C TYR A 20 -6.61 4.21 16.94
N TRP A 21 -6.78 3.33 15.95
CA TRP A 21 -6.70 3.76 14.56
C TRP A 21 -7.89 4.65 14.19
N GLN A 22 -7.60 5.76 13.54
CA GLN A 22 -8.61 6.68 12.97
C GLN A 22 -8.19 7.10 11.58
N ALA A 23 -9.18 7.35 10.71
CA ALA A 23 -8.92 7.92 9.40
C ALA A 23 -8.37 9.34 9.55
N SER A 24 -7.31 9.67 8.82
CA SER A 24 -6.65 10.98 8.87
C SER A 24 -7.19 11.91 7.80
N GLU A 25 -7.33 13.20 8.17
CA GLU A 25 -7.64 14.23 7.18
C GLU A 25 -6.47 14.39 6.19
N GLY A 26 -6.78 14.73 4.95
CA GLY A 26 -5.77 14.86 3.89
C GLY A 26 -5.32 13.54 3.28
N HIS A 27 -5.79 12.42 3.81
CA HIS A 27 -5.61 11.11 3.21
C HIS A 27 -6.83 10.78 2.33
N THR A 28 -6.59 10.08 1.23
CA THR A 28 -7.66 9.57 0.37
C THR A 28 -7.75 8.07 0.51
N TYR A 29 -8.97 7.58 0.71
CA TYR A 29 -9.22 6.16 0.91
C TYR A 29 -10.07 5.62 -0.24
N CYS A 30 -9.69 4.47 -0.77
CA CYS A 30 -10.45 3.75 -1.79
C CYS A 30 -10.83 2.38 -1.26
N LEU A 31 -12.13 2.14 -1.14
CA LEU A 31 -12.63 0.84 -0.75
C LEU A 31 -12.59 -0.10 -1.96
N VAL A 32 -11.97 -1.26 -1.78
CA VAL A 32 -11.86 -2.26 -2.84
C VAL A 32 -12.96 -3.30 -2.63
N THR A 33 -13.84 -3.43 -3.62
CA THR A 33 -15.02 -4.31 -3.51
C THR A 33 -15.18 -5.22 -4.72
N ASP A 34 -15.88 -6.33 -4.50
CA ASP A 34 -16.40 -7.21 -5.55
C ASP A 34 -17.91 -7.33 -5.31
N GLY A 35 -18.72 -6.58 -6.10
CA GLY A 35 -20.14 -6.40 -5.79
C GLY A 35 -20.30 -5.74 -4.42
N ASP A 36 -21.02 -6.42 -3.51
CA ASP A 36 -21.24 -5.94 -2.14
C ASP A 36 -20.16 -6.44 -1.16
N GLU A 37 -19.25 -7.29 -1.61
CA GLU A 37 -18.20 -7.85 -0.77
C GLU A 37 -17.01 -6.89 -0.69
N VAL A 38 -16.62 -6.53 0.53
CA VAL A 38 -15.42 -5.73 0.77
C VAL A 38 -14.19 -6.63 0.73
N LEU A 39 -13.26 -6.33 -0.16
CA LEU A 39 -12.00 -7.05 -0.30
C LEU A 39 -10.87 -6.40 0.48
N GLY A 40 -10.90 -5.09 0.61
CA GLY A 40 -9.85 -4.35 1.28
C GLY A 40 -9.97 -2.85 1.11
N LEU A 41 -8.88 -2.17 1.41
CA LEU A 41 -8.79 -0.71 1.39
C LEU A 41 -7.43 -0.29 0.83
N TRP A 42 -7.44 0.70 -0.04
CA TRP A 42 -6.24 1.45 -0.42
C TRP A 42 -6.27 2.81 0.27
N ALA A 43 -5.21 3.13 0.99
CA ALA A 43 -5.02 4.43 1.62
C ALA A 43 -3.93 5.19 0.88
N PHE A 44 -4.23 6.41 0.45
CA PHE A 44 -3.29 7.27 -0.27
C PHE A 44 -2.96 8.50 0.55
N ILE A 45 -1.68 8.78 0.69
CA ILE A 45 -1.15 9.93 1.42
C ILE A 45 -0.44 10.83 0.42
N LYS A 46 -0.88 12.08 0.32
CA LYS A 46 -0.22 13.05 -0.54
C LYS A 46 1.11 13.48 0.07
N LYS A 47 2.21 13.22 -0.62
CA LYS A 47 3.56 13.58 -0.16
C LYS A 47 4.00 14.95 -0.67
N ASN A 48 3.63 15.29 -1.89
CA ASN A 48 3.88 16.59 -2.49
C ASN A 48 2.91 16.81 -3.66
N ALA A 49 3.13 17.82 -4.46
CA ALA A 49 2.21 18.19 -5.56
C ALA A 49 1.95 17.06 -6.56
N VAL A 50 2.89 16.13 -6.73
CA VAL A 50 2.84 15.11 -7.80
C VAL A 50 3.00 13.68 -7.30
N VAL A 51 3.42 13.46 -6.04
CA VAL A 51 3.68 12.13 -5.48
C VAL A 51 2.68 11.77 -4.39
N TRP A 52 2.09 10.59 -4.53
CA TRP A 52 1.22 10.00 -3.51
C TRP A 52 1.80 8.66 -3.05
N GLU A 53 1.73 8.39 -1.76
CA GLU A 53 2.13 7.12 -1.16
C GLU A 53 0.90 6.26 -0.93
N ILE A 54 0.99 4.98 -1.28
CA ILE A 54 -0.11 4.04 -1.07
C ILE A 54 0.22 3.03 0.02
N HIS A 55 -0.80 2.72 0.81
CA HIS A 55 -0.84 1.59 1.74
C HIS A 55 -2.01 0.69 1.37
N THR A 56 -1.74 -0.59 1.15
CA THR A 56 -2.74 -1.56 0.73
C THR A 56 -3.07 -2.51 1.87
N CYS A 57 -4.34 -2.61 2.19
CA CYS A 57 -4.84 -3.52 3.23
C CYS A 57 -5.88 -4.43 2.60
N ILE A 58 -5.50 -5.67 2.29
CA ILE A 58 -6.40 -6.67 1.67
C ILE A 58 -6.76 -7.73 2.71
N LEU A 59 -8.06 -7.99 2.85
CA LEU A 59 -8.55 -9.03 3.74
C LEU A 59 -8.04 -10.41 3.31
N PRO A 60 -7.71 -11.30 4.25
CA PRO A 60 -7.15 -12.62 3.91
C PRO A 60 -7.99 -13.42 2.94
N LYS A 61 -9.33 -13.37 3.07
CA LYS A 61 -10.28 -14.07 2.18
C LYS A 61 -10.21 -13.61 0.72
N ALA A 62 -9.71 -12.39 0.48
CA ALA A 62 -9.63 -11.78 -0.83
C ALA A 62 -8.24 -11.86 -1.47
N ARG A 63 -7.25 -12.36 -0.74
CA ARG A 63 -5.88 -12.51 -1.23
C ARG A 63 -5.84 -13.55 -2.35
N GLY A 64 -4.90 -13.38 -3.27
CA GLY A 64 -4.77 -14.22 -4.45
C GLY A 64 -5.40 -13.58 -5.67
N ARG A 65 -6.20 -14.34 -6.45
CA ARG A 65 -6.72 -13.89 -7.75
C ARG A 65 -7.52 -12.59 -7.70
N LYS A 66 -8.45 -12.47 -6.77
CA LYS A 66 -9.29 -11.25 -6.65
C LYS A 66 -8.44 -10.01 -6.33
N ALA A 67 -7.49 -10.16 -5.41
CA ALA A 67 -6.58 -9.07 -5.07
C ALA A 67 -5.71 -8.67 -6.27
N TYR A 68 -5.20 -9.63 -7.02
CA TYR A 68 -4.40 -9.34 -8.21
C TYR A 68 -5.21 -8.66 -9.32
N GLU A 69 -6.45 -9.05 -9.51
CA GLU A 69 -7.34 -8.37 -10.46
C GLU A 69 -7.60 -6.92 -10.05
N ALA A 70 -7.83 -6.68 -8.76
CA ALA A 70 -8.00 -5.33 -8.22
C ALA A 70 -6.74 -4.47 -8.42
N LEU A 71 -5.56 -5.05 -8.19
CA LEU A 71 -4.29 -4.34 -8.36
C LEU A 71 -4.05 -3.85 -9.79
N LYS A 72 -4.55 -4.55 -10.78
CA LYS A 72 -4.47 -4.10 -12.18
C LYS A 72 -5.23 -2.80 -12.42
N LEU A 73 -6.25 -2.54 -11.62
CA LEU A 73 -7.06 -1.32 -11.71
C LEU A 73 -6.48 -0.14 -10.92
N LEU A 74 -5.53 -0.40 -10.02
CA LEU A 74 -5.00 0.60 -9.10
C LEU A 74 -4.40 1.82 -9.82
N PRO A 75 -3.46 1.66 -10.78
CA PRO A 75 -2.87 2.84 -11.41
C PRO A 75 -3.91 3.71 -12.12
N ALA A 76 -4.82 3.12 -12.89
CA ALA A 76 -5.85 3.86 -13.60
C ALA A 76 -6.80 4.60 -12.65
N TRP A 77 -7.20 3.94 -11.56
CA TRP A 77 -8.02 4.58 -10.53
C TRP A 77 -7.31 5.77 -9.91
N ALA A 78 -6.03 5.60 -9.58
CA ALA A 78 -5.23 6.65 -8.97
C ALA A 78 -5.07 7.86 -9.88
N TRP A 79 -4.77 7.62 -11.17
CA TRP A 79 -4.63 8.72 -12.13
C TRP A 79 -5.94 9.50 -12.34
N ALA A 80 -7.08 8.81 -12.23
CA ALA A 80 -8.39 9.43 -12.38
C ALA A 80 -8.86 10.18 -11.13
N ASN A 81 -8.44 9.77 -9.93
CA ASN A 81 -9.03 10.24 -8.68
C ASN A 81 -8.08 11.05 -7.79
N LEU A 82 -6.77 10.87 -7.91
CA LEU A 82 -5.81 11.60 -7.09
C LEU A 82 -5.34 12.86 -7.83
N LYS A 83 -5.75 14.01 -7.33
CA LYS A 83 -5.48 15.31 -7.97
C LYS A 83 -3.97 15.56 -8.13
N GLY A 84 -3.55 15.79 -9.36
CA GLY A 84 -2.18 16.12 -9.68
C GLY A 84 -1.21 14.94 -9.63
N ALA A 85 -1.67 13.73 -9.34
CA ALA A 85 -0.80 12.57 -9.21
C ALA A 85 -0.08 12.25 -10.51
N ARG A 86 1.24 12.17 -10.44
CA ARG A 86 2.11 11.75 -11.53
C ARG A 86 2.93 10.54 -11.16
N ARG A 87 3.07 10.26 -9.87
CA ARG A 87 3.81 9.12 -9.35
C ARG A 87 3.16 8.59 -8.09
N ILE A 88 3.09 7.27 -7.99
CA ILE A 88 2.64 6.58 -6.79
C ILE A 88 3.80 5.75 -6.28
N VAL A 89 4.07 5.85 -4.99
CA VAL A 89 5.15 5.12 -4.32
C VAL A 89 4.62 4.31 -3.16
N THR A 90 5.35 3.28 -2.79
CA THR A 90 5.11 2.51 -1.57
C THR A 90 6.42 2.14 -0.93
N GLU A 91 6.38 1.93 0.38
CA GLU A 91 7.51 1.49 1.18
C GLU A 91 7.14 0.16 1.82
N VAL A 92 7.96 -0.86 1.57
CA VAL A 92 7.68 -2.23 2.03
C VAL A 92 8.84 -2.71 2.89
N PRO A 93 8.61 -3.01 4.18
CA PRO A 93 9.64 -3.67 4.99
C PRO A 93 10.06 -5.00 4.36
N ASP A 94 11.34 -5.32 4.43
CA ASP A 94 11.94 -6.45 3.72
C ASP A 94 11.31 -7.80 4.07
N TYR A 95 10.77 -7.93 5.28
CA TYR A 95 10.11 -9.17 5.72
C TYR A 95 8.68 -9.33 5.15
N ASN A 96 8.07 -8.26 4.63
CA ASN A 96 6.69 -8.30 4.16
C ASN A 96 6.61 -8.72 2.69
N ARG A 97 6.86 -10.00 2.44
CA ARG A 97 6.85 -10.59 1.09
C ARG A 97 5.52 -10.42 0.35
N PRO A 98 4.35 -10.63 0.98
CA PRO A 98 3.08 -10.42 0.29
C PRO A 98 2.90 -8.99 -0.23
N ALA A 99 3.27 -7.99 0.57
CA ALA A 99 3.17 -6.58 0.14
C ALA A 99 4.12 -6.28 -1.02
N LEU A 100 5.33 -6.85 -1.01
CA LEU A 100 6.27 -6.70 -2.11
C LEU A 100 5.72 -7.30 -3.41
N VAL A 101 5.16 -8.50 -3.34
CA VAL A 101 4.55 -9.15 -4.52
C VAL A 101 3.37 -8.32 -5.04
N PHE A 102 2.53 -7.79 -4.16
CA PHE A 102 1.40 -6.94 -4.58
C PHE A 102 1.89 -5.67 -5.29
N ALA A 103 2.90 -5.00 -4.78
CA ALA A 103 3.45 -3.81 -5.42
C ALA A 103 3.98 -4.11 -6.83
N LEU A 104 4.71 -5.21 -6.97
CA LEU A 104 5.22 -5.64 -8.28
C LEU A 104 4.07 -6.02 -9.24
N LYS A 105 3.03 -6.68 -8.75
CA LYS A 105 1.84 -7.03 -9.54
C LYS A 105 1.04 -5.80 -9.97
N ALA A 106 1.06 -4.73 -9.18
CA ALA A 106 0.45 -3.46 -9.54
C ALA A 106 1.22 -2.71 -10.64
N GLY A 107 2.40 -3.19 -11.01
CA GLY A 107 3.26 -2.57 -12.03
C GLY A 107 4.33 -1.67 -11.47
N MET A 108 4.52 -1.65 -10.15
CA MET A 108 5.57 -0.85 -9.53
C MET A 108 6.95 -1.49 -9.70
N ASP A 109 7.96 -0.66 -9.85
CA ASP A 109 9.35 -1.08 -9.92
C ASP A 109 10.09 -0.66 -8.66
N LYS A 110 11.02 -1.49 -8.22
CA LYS A 110 11.93 -1.18 -7.13
C LYS A 110 12.90 -0.10 -7.59
N TYR A 111 12.97 1.01 -6.85
CA TYR A 111 13.90 2.10 -7.16
C TYR A 111 14.96 2.33 -6.09
N GLY A 112 14.90 1.65 -4.96
CA GLY A 112 15.89 1.77 -3.92
C GLY A 112 15.57 0.94 -2.68
N VAL A 113 16.49 1.04 -1.72
CA VAL A 113 16.36 0.44 -0.40
C VAL A 113 16.80 1.47 0.62
N ASN A 114 16.00 1.65 1.67
CA ASN A 114 16.37 2.45 2.83
C ASN A 114 16.84 1.46 3.92
N PRO A 115 18.16 1.37 4.19
CA PRO A 115 18.68 0.35 5.08
C PRO A 115 18.37 0.66 6.55
N LYS A 116 18.05 -0.38 7.32
CA LYS A 116 17.84 -0.34 8.78
C LYS A 116 16.89 0.78 9.22
N SER A 117 15.79 0.92 8.48
CA SER A 117 14.86 2.04 8.64
C SER A 117 13.50 1.65 9.22
N TYR A 118 13.32 0.41 9.64
CA TYR A 118 12.05 -0.08 10.19
C TYR A 118 12.33 -1.01 11.39
N LEU A 119 11.79 -0.64 12.55
CA LEU A 119 11.96 -1.43 13.77
C LEU A 119 10.75 -2.35 13.97
N LYS A 120 10.98 -3.65 13.96
CA LYS A 120 9.93 -4.66 14.18
C LYS A 120 10.45 -5.77 15.08
N ASP A 121 9.73 -6.04 16.16
CA ASP A 121 10.07 -7.09 17.15
C ASP A 121 11.51 -6.96 17.67
N GLY A 122 11.95 -5.72 17.90
CA GLY A 122 13.30 -5.41 18.39
C GLY A 122 14.40 -5.51 17.34
N GLU A 123 14.08 -5.84 16.09
CA GLU A 123 15.03 -5.96 14.98
C GLU A 123 14.87 -4.83 13.98
N LEU A 124 16.00 -4.35 13.46
CA LEU A 124 16.04 -3.37 12.37
C LEU A 124 15.96 -4.07 11.03
N HIS A 125 15.03 -3.61 10.20
CA HIS A 125 14.80 -4.11 8.85
C HIS A 125 15.04 -3.03 7.82
N ASP A 126 15.40 -3.45 6.61
CA ASP A 126 15.46 -2.56 5.47
C ASP A 126 14.04 -2.31 4.93
N VAL A 127 13.84 -1.14 4.32
CA VAL A 127 12.60 -0.81 3.63
C VAL A 127 12.88 -0.75 2.14
N ILE A 128 12.09 -1.51 1.37
CA ILE A 128 12.19 -1.54 -0.09
C ILE A 128 11.29 -0.44 -0.65
N LEU A 129 11.84 0.37 -1.55
CA LEU A 129 11.17 1.51 -2.16
C LEU A 129 10.71 1.13 -3.57
N LEU A 130 9.40 1.20 -3.81
CA LEU A 130 8.80 0.87 -5.10
C LEU A 130 7.91 2.01 -5.58
N GLY A 131 7.75 2.14 -6.89
CA GLY A 131 6.91 3.18 -7.45
C GLY A 131 6.57 2.95 -8.91
N ILE A 132 5.55 3.70 -9.36
CA ILE A 132 5.13 3.74 -10.76
C ILE A 132 4.80 5.18 -11.13
N SER A 133 5.21 5.61 -12.33
CA SER A 133 4.91 6.93 -12.85
C SER A 133 3.77 6.85 -13.85
N ARG A 134 2.99 7.94 -13.92
CA ARG A 134 1.89 8.05 -14.89
C ARG A 134 2.43 7.94 -16.32
N GLY A 135 1.80 7.08 -17.12
CA GLY A 135 2.23 6.79 -18.47
C GLY A 135 3.08 5.54 -18.61
N GLU A 136 3.56 4.95 -17.50
CA GLU A 136 4.24 3.65 -17.54
C GLU A 136 3.22 2.53 -17.76
N GLN A 137 3.64 1.52 -18.51
CA GLN A 137 2.82 0.34 -18.73
C GLN A 137 3.06 -0.68 -17.64
N CYS A 138 1.99 -1.35 -17.24
CA CYS A 138 2.06 -2.50 -16.34
C CYS A 138 2.72 -3.66 -17.08
N HIS A 139 3.76 -4.22 -16.50
CA HIS A 139 4.52 -5.31 -17.10
C HIS A 139 3.90 -6.67 -16.84
#